data_e0d8b250c5e720da64c2235bbedafe8e
#
_entry.id   e0d8b250c5e720da64c2235bbedafe8e
#
_cell.length_a   1.000
_cell.length_b   1.000
_cell.length_c   1.000
_cell.angle_alpha   90.00
_cell.angle_beta   90.00
_cell.angle_gamma   90.00
#
_symmetry.space_group_name_H-M   'P 1'
#
loop_
_entity.id
_entity.type
_entity.pdbx_description
1 polymer ?
#
loop_
_entity_poly.entity_id
_entity_poly.type
_entity_poly.pdbx_seq_one_letter_code
_entity_poly.pdbx_strand_id
1 'polypeptide(L)'
;MANLEVTLAGLNFRNPVMLASGILDSTPGILKRMAETGAGALITKSISLQGRPGYPGPTTVEIAPGTWINAMGLPNPGLEEFLEEFPLTSLKVPVIPNLVADTAKEFE
;
A
#
# COMPACT_ATOMS: atom_id res chain seq x y z
N MET A 1 4.98 23.74 -19.19
CA MET A 1 4.52 23.02 -17.97
C MET A 1 5.73 22.76 -17.08
N ALA A 2 5.54 22.79 -15.78
CA ALA A 2 6.61 22.42 -14.84
C ALA A 2 6.95 20.94 -14.96
N ASN A 3 8.22 20.60 -14.95
CA ASN A 3 8.66 19.22 -14.82
C ASN A 3 8.59 18.85 -13.33
N LEU A 4 7.83 17.79 -13.00
CA LEU A 4 7.65 17.28 -11.64
C LEU A 4 8.41 15.97 -11.42
N GLU A 5 9.21 15.52 -12.40
CA GLU A 5 10.00 14.31 -12.27
C GLU A 5 11.01 14.40 -11.13
N VAL A 6 11.13 13.33 -10.36
CA VAL A 6 12.11 13.22 -9.28
C VAL A 6 12.78 11.85 -9.33
N THR A 7 14.04 11.80 -8.89
CA THR A 7 14.78 10.55 -8.72
C THR A 7 15.04 10.33 -7.24
N LEU A 8 14.67 9.16 -6.73
CA LEU A 8 14.88 8.76 -5.35
C LEU A 8 15.33 7.29 -5.29
N ALA A 9 16.39 7.01 -4.58
CA ALA A 9 16.95 5.65 -4.43
C ALA A 9 17.17 4.92 -5.78
N GLY A 10 17.58 5.64 -6.83
CA GLY A 10 17.80 5.09 -8.16
C GLY A 10 16.54 4.83 -8.99
N LEU A 11 15.35 5.13 -8.47
CA LEU A 11 14.09 5.04 -9.18
C LEU A 11 13.65 6.41 -9.69
N ASN A 12 13.12 6.44 -10.91
CA ASN A 12 12.56 7.64 -11.50
C ASN A 12 11.04 7.67 -11.32
N PHE A 13 10.55 8.78 -10.80
CA PHE A 13 9.13 9.04 -10.56
C PHE A 13 8.67 10.21 -11.42
N ARG A 14 7.53 10.09 -12.07
CA ARG A 14 6.93 11.16 -12.88
C ARG A 14 6.52 12.41 -12.08
N ASN A 15 6.36 12.26 -10.76
CA ASN A 15 6.14 13.32 -9.78
C ASN A 15 6.36 12.77 -8.36
N PRO A 16 6.51 13.62 -7.34
CA PRO A 16 6.80 13.20 -5.96
C PRO A 16 5.58 12.71 -5.17
N VAL A 17 4.38 12.67 -5.76
CA VAL A 17 3.16 12.25 -5.05
C VAL A 17 3.03 10.75 -5.09
N MET A 18 2.93 10.12 -3.94
CA MET A 18 2.80 8.67 -3.81
C MET A 18 1.53 8.31 -3.04
N LEU A 19 0.86 7.22 -3.46
CA LEU A 19 -0.17 6.61 -2.64
C LEU A 19 0.49 5.98 -1.42
N ALA A 20 0.10 6.39 -0.22
CA ALA A 20 0.57 5.78 1.01
C ALA A 20 -0.11 4.43 1.27
N SER A 21 0.58 3.54 2.00
CA SER A 21 -0.04 2.32 2.52
C SER A 21 -1.24 2.65 3.41
N GLY A 22 -2.35 1.94 3.22
CA GLY A 22 -3.57 2.23 3.97
C GLY A 22 -4.78 1.43 3.52
N ILE A 23 -5.74 2.08 2.86
CA ILE A 23 -7.02 1.49 2.44
C ILE A 23 -7.09 1.34 0.91
N LEU A 24 -6.58 2.32 0.16
CA LEU A 24 -6.66 2.36 -1.30
C LEU A 24 -5.61 1.49 -2.01
N ASP A 25 -4.94 0.63 -1.29
CA ASP A 25 -3.90 -0.29 -1.73
C ASP A 25 -4.23 -1.76 -1.43
N SER A 26 -5.48 -2.01 -1.04
CA SER A 26 -5.89 -3.31 -0.47
C SER A 26 -6.11 -4.42 -1.50
N THR A 27 -6.27 -4.08 -2.77
CA THR A 27 -6.47 -5.07 -3.84
C THR A 27 -5.77 -4.67 -5.13
N PRO A 28 -5.42 -5.63 -6.01
CA PRO A 28 -4.79 -5.36 -7.31
C PRO A 28 -5.62 -4.40 -8.18
N GLY A 29 -6.94 -4.55 -8.17
CA GLY A 29 -7.85 -3.70 -8.95
C GLY A 29 -7.83 -2.23 -8.49
N ILE A 30 -7.77 -2.00 -7.17
CA ILE A 30 -7.65 -0.65 -6.61
C ILE A 30 -6.29 -0.05 -6.96
N LEU A 31 -5.19 -0.78 -6.78
CA LEU A 31 -3.85 -0.31 -7.15
C LEU A 31 -3.76 0.08 -8.63
N LYS A 32 -4.35 -0.72 -9.53
CA LYS A 32 -4.42 -0.39 -10.96
C LYS A 32 -5.14 0.94 -11.20
N ARG A 33 -6.29 1.15 -10.57
CA ARG A 33 -7.04 2.41 -10.66
C ARG A 33 -6.23 3.58 -10.10
N MET A 34 -5.53 3.39 -8.99
CA MET A 34 -4.68 4.43 -8.40
C MET A 34 -3.49 4.78 -9.31
N ALA A 35 -2.91 3.81 -10.00
CA ALA A 35 -1.86 4.06 -11.00
C ALA A 35 -2.33 5.00 -12.14
N GLU A 36 -3.61 4.95 -12.46
CA GLU A 36 -4.24 5.77 -13.52
C GLU A 36 -4.56 7.20 -13.06
N THR A 37 -4.60 7.48 -11.75
CA THR A 37 -4.92 8.82 -11.21
C THR A 37 -3.81 9.86 -11.34
N GLY A 38 -2.61 9.44 -11.77
CA GLY A 38 -1.47 10.35 -11.90
C GLY A 38 -0.45 10.26 -10.76
N ALA A 39 -0.62 9.35 -9.78
CA ALA A 39 0.38 9.14 -8.74
C ALA A 39 1.75 8.76 -9.31
N GLY A 40 2.83 9.29 -8.75
CA GLY A 40 4.20 9.01 -9.16
C GLY A 40 4.64 7.60 -8.75
N ALA A 41 4.13 7.08 -7.64
CA ALA A 41 4.32 5.70 -7.18
C ALA A 41 3.16 5.25 -6.31
N LEU A 42 3.11 3.95 -6.04
CA LEU A 42 2.14 3.33 -5.13
C LEU A 42 2.88 2.55 -4.05
N ILE A 43 2.47 2.69 -2.80
CA ILE A 43 2.93 1.85 -1.70
C ILE A 43 1.82 0.84 -1.42
N THR A 44 2.15 -0.45 -1.31
CA THR A 44 1.17 -1.50 -1.08
C THR A 44 0.64 -1.50 0.34
N LYS A 45 -0.48 -2.18 0.56
CA LYS A 45 -0.91 -2.59 1.90
C LYS A 45 0.25 -3.29 2.61
N SER A 46 0.32 -3.13 3.94
CA SER A 46 1.32 -3.83 4.74
C SER A 46 1.18 -5.35 4.56
N ILE A 47 2.27 -6.00 4.21
CA ILE A 47 2.34 -7.44 3.94
C ILE A 47 3.17 -8.08 5.05
N SER A 48 2.63 -9.10 5.71
CA SER A 48 3.34 -9.94 6.67
C SER A 48 3.63 -11.32 6.09
N LEU A 49 4.56 -12.04 6.70
CA LEU A 49 4.89 -13.40 6.27
C LEU A 49 3.65 -14.30 6.28
N GLN A 50 2.89 -14.27 7.38
CA GLN A 50 1.60 -14.94 7.51
C GLN A 50 0.46 -13.94 7.34
N GLY A 51 -0.66 -14.37 6.74
CA GLY A 51 -1.86 -13.55 6.60
C GLY A 51 -2.42 -13.11 7.94
N ARG A 52 -3.02 -11.92 7.98
CA ARG A 52 -3.65 -11.34 9.17
C ARG A 52 -5.10 -10.97 8.84
N PRO A 53 -6.09 -11.44 9.61
CA PRO A 53 -7.49 -11.08 9.39
C PRO A 53 -7.81 -9.63 9.79
N GLY A 54 -6.94 -9.00 10.57
CA GLY A 54 -7.21 -7.70 11.18
C GLY A 54 -8.12 -7.80 12.40
N TYR A 55 -8.53 -6.64 12.91
CA TYR A 55 -9.46 -6.57 14.04
C TYR A 55 -10.92 -6.74 13.60
N PRO A 56 -11.80 -7.26 14.46
CA PRO A 56 -13.23 -7.29 14.17
C PRO A 56 -13.78 -5.86 14.05
N GLY A 57 -14.74 -5.67 13.16
CA GLY A 57 -15.37 -4.37 12.97
C GLY A 57 -16.29 -3.93 14.14
N PRO A 58 -16.56 -2.61 14.26
CA PRO A 58 -16.12 -1.54 13.37
C PRO A 58 -14.65 -1.15 13.61
N THR A 59 -13.86 -1.04 12.53
CA THR A 59 -12.43 -0.70 12.59
C THR A 59 -12.14 0.78 12.35
N THR A 60 -13.15 1.54 11.94
CA THR A 60 -13.06 2.98 11.71
C THR A 60 -14.33 3.64 12.27
N VAL A 61 -14.15 4.63 13.11
CA VAL A 61 -15.25 5.29 13.83
C VAL A 61 -15.07 6.79 13.83
N GLU A 62 -16.14 7.53 13.53
CA GLU A 62 -16.20 8.97 13.71
C GLU A 62 -16.50 9.27 15.18
N ILE A 63 -15.57 9.96 15.86
CA ILE A 63 -15.70 10.30 17.30
C ILE A 63 -16.20 11.72 17.54
N ALA A 64 -16.10 12.59 16.54
CA ALA A 64 -16.69 13.92 16.49
C ALA A 64 -16.81 14.33 15.03
N PRO A 65 -17.65 15.31 14.65
CA PRO A 65 -17.78 15.73 13.27
C PRO A 65 -16.45 15.98 12.56
N GLY A 66 -16.15 15.21 11.52
CA GLY A 66 -14.89 15.27 10.75
C GLY A 66 -13.67 14.66 11.44
N THR A 67 -13.82 14.07 12.63
CA THR A 67 -12.72 13.45 13.37
C THR A 67 -12.88 11.94 13.44
N TRP A 68 -11.93 11.21 12.87
CA TRP A 68 -11.98 9.77 12.72
C TRP A 68 -10.82 9.09 13.45
N ILE A 69 -11.10 7.94 14.04
CA ILE A 69 -10.08 7.01 14.55
C ILE A 69 -10.22 5.66 13.85
N ASN A 70 -9.13 4.94 13.69
CA ASN A 70 -9.16 3.59 13.16
C ASN A 70 -8.19 2.66 13.89
N ALA A 71 -8.52 1.37 13.87
CA ALA A 71 -7.68 0.28 14.31
C ALA A 71 -7.97 -0.92 13.42
N MET A 72 -7.29 -1.02 12.28
CA MET A 72 -7.54 -2.07 11.28
C MET A 72 -6.90 -3.41 11.65
N GLY A 73 -5.77 -3.41 12.38
CA GLY A 73 -5.04 -4.62 12.75
C GLY A 73 -4.22 -5.23 11.59
N LEU A 74 -3.81 -4.39 10.64
CA LEU A 74 -2.96 -4.77 9.50
C LEU A 74 -3.52 -5.96 8.68
N PRO A 75 -4.80 -5.98 8.29
CA PRO A 75 -5.35 -7.08 7.51
C PRO A 75 -4.60 -7.22 6.17
N ASN A 76 -4.14 -8.42 5.88
CA ASN A 76 -3.45 -8.73 4.63
C ASN A 76 -3.46 -10.24 4.39
N PRO A 77 -3.33 -10.71 3.13
CA PRO A 77 -3.40 -12.13 2.79
C PRO A 77 -2.14 -12.92 3.22
N GLY A 78 -1.04 -12.25 3.51
CA GLY A 78 0.28 -12.84 3.68
C GLY A 78 1.10 -12.78 2.40
N LEU A 79 2.39 -13.07 2.52
CA LEU A 79 3.34 -12.88 1.43
C LEU A 79 3.04 -13.79 0.24
N GLU A 80 2.75 -15.06 0.47
CA GLU A 80 2.54 -16.04 -0.60
C GLU A 80 1.35 -15.69 -1.47
N GLU A 81 0.18 -15.50 -0.86
CA GLU A 81 -1.04 -15.11 -1.57
C GLU A 81 -0.92 -13.73 -2.22
N PHE A 82 -0.22 -12.79 -1.55
CA PHE A 82 0.05 -11.49 -2.15
C PHE A 82 0.85 -11.61 -3.45
N LEU A 83 1.90 -12.43 -3.51
CA LEU A 83 2.72 -12.60 -4.70
C LEU A 83 1.95 -13.26 -5.86
N GLU A 84 0.99 -14.13 -5.56
CA GLU A 84 0.12 -14.74 -6.56
C GLU A 84 -0.91 -13.76 -7.13
N GLU A 85 -1.51 -12.94 -6.28
CA GLU A 85 -2.61 -12.05 -6.67
C GLU A 85 -2.15 -10.73 -7.31
N PHE A 86 -0.96 -10.23 -6.93
CA PHE A 86 -0.51 -8.89 -7.32
C PHE A 86 0.52 -8.93 -8.45
N PRO A 87 0.12 -8.72 -9.72
CA PRO A 87 1.03 -8.60 -10.85
C PRO A 87 1.73 -7.23 -10.82
N LEU A 88 2.63 -7.01 -9.85
CA LEU A 88 3.30 -5.73 -9.60
C LEU A 88 4.02 -5.17 -10.83
N THR A 89 4.48 -6.05 -11.72
CA THR A 89 5.21 -5.67 -12.94
C THR A 89 4.31 -5.13 -14.06
N SER A 90 3.00 -5.28 -13.96
CA SER A 90 2.04 -4.82 -14.99
C SER A 90 1.67 -3.35 -14.84
N LEU A 91 2.02 -2.70 -13.74
CA LEU A 91 1.68 -1.31 -13.46
C LEU A 91 2.73 -0.37 -14.08
N LYS A 92 2.25 0.73 -14.66
CA LYS A 92 3.09 1.73 -15.34
C LYS A 92 3.77 2.73 -14.40
N VAL A 93 3.67 2.52 -13.11
CA VAL A 93 4.28 3.34 -12.06
C VAL A 93 5.04 2.43 -11.10
N PRO A 94 6.12 2.91 -10.46
CA PRO A 94 6.80 2.14 -9.43
C PRO A 94 5.83 1.71 -8.32
N VAL A 95 5.93 0.45 -7.91
CA VAL A 95 5.20 -0.09 -6.76
C VAL A 95 6.21 -0.46 -5.68
N ILE A 96 5.99 0.05 -4.48
CA ILE A 96 6.87 -0.13 -3.32
C ILE A 96 6.14 -1.02 -2.32
N PRO A 97 6.55 -2.28 -2.15
CA PRO A 97 5.98 -3.15 -1.13
C PRO A 97 6.23 -2.60 0.28
N ASN A 98 5.18 -2.53 1.09
CA ASN A 98 5.28 -2.19 2.51
C ASN A 98 5.27 -3.49 3.33
N LEU A 99 6.36 -3.78 4.02
CA LEU A 99 6.52 -5.01 4.78
C LEU A 99 6.31 -4.74 6.27
N VAL A 100 5.69 -5.69 6.96
CA VAL A 100 5.52 -5.70 8.40
C VAL A 100 5.89 -7.06 8.96
N ALA A 101 6.61 -7.08 10.07
CA ALA A 101 7.00 -8.28 10.79
C ALA A 101 7.01 -8.01 12.30
N ASP A 102 6.83 -9.08 13.08
CA ASP A 102 6.88 -9.00 14.54
C ASP A 102 8.30 -9.25 15.08
N THR A 103 9.17 -9.82 14.26
CA THR A 103 10.58 -10.11 14.61
C THR A 103 11.52 -9.73 13.46
N ALA A 104 12.79 -9.46 13.78
CA ALA A 104 13.82 -9.19 12.78
C ALA A 104 14.03 -10.38 11.81
N LYS A 105 13.86 -11.60 12.30
CA LYS A 105 14.02 -12.82 11.51
C LYS A 105 12.98 -12.96 10.38
N GLU A 106 11.79 -12.42 10.56
CA GLU A 106 10.75 -12.47 9.54
C GLU A 106 11.02 -11.53 8.35
N PHE A 107 11.98 -10.62 8.47
CA PHE A 107 12.44 -9.77 7.36
C PHE A 107 13.58 -10.41 6.53
N GLU A 108 14.13 -11.55 6.94
CA GLU A 108 15.18 -12.29 6.25
C GLU A 108 14.60 -13.26 5.19
#